data_ac3a2dbff01c4240d46bce9013b536af
#
_entry.id   ac3a2dbff01c4240d46bce9013b536af
#
_cell.length_a   1.000
_cell.length_b   1.000
_cell.length_c   1.000
_cell.angle_alpha   90.00
_cell.angle_beta   90.00
_cell.angle_gamma   90.00
#
_symmetry.space_group_name_H-M   'P 1'
#
loop_
_entity.id
_entity.type
_entity.pdbx_description
1 polymer ?
#
loop_
_entity_poly.entity_id
_entity_poly.type
_entity_poly.pdbx_seq_one_letter_code
_entity_poly.pdbx_strand_id
1 'polypeptide(L)' 'MKKDSIGHNAGLVWSLLNCHCSHTRAELCTLSHLSETELAEALGWLAREDKLIFIDDDGEEKVMLNRAPYF' A
#
# COMPACT_ATOMS: atom_id res chain seq x y z
N MET A 1 -8.07 -9.94 -12.86
CA MET A 1 -7.86 -10.27 -11.44
C MET A 1 -9.19 -10.25 -10.70
N LYS A 2 -9.37 -11.17 -9.79
CA LYS A 2 -10.61 -11.29 -9.02
C LYS A 2 -10.61 -10.37 -7.80
N LYS A 3 -11.79 -9.93 -7.40
CA LYS A 3 -11.96 -9.08 -6.22
C LYS A 3 -11.30 -9.68 -4.97
N ASP A 4 -11.43 -10.99 -4.79
CA ASP A 4 -10.88 -11.67 -3.62
C ASP A 4 -9.36 -11.58 -3.58
N SER A 5 -8.73 -11.68 -4.74
CA SER A 5 -7.28 -11.55 -4.83
C SER A 5 -6.83 -10.14 -4.50
N ILE A 6 -7.56 -9.14 -4.97
CA ILE A 6 -7.24 -7.75 -4.68
C ILE A 6 -7.35 -7.49 -3.18
N GLY A 7 -8.43 -7.97 -2.55
CA GLY A 7 -8.62 -7.80 -1.11
C GLY A 7 -7.54 -8.49 -0.29
N HIS A 8 -7.16 -9.71 -0.70
CA HIS A 8 -6.08 -10.46 -0.05
C HIS A 8 -4.75 -9.70 -0.18
N ASN A 9 -4.45 -9.23 -1.38
CA ASN A 9 -3.22 -8.50 -1.63
C ASN A 9 -3.19 -7.18 -0.88
N ALA A 10 -4.33 -6.50 -0.79
CA ALA A 10 -4.44 -5.27 -0.02
C ALA A 10 -4.14 -5.52 1.46
N GLY A 11 -4.64 -6.62 2.00
CA GLY A 11 -4.37 -7.02 3.38
C GLY A 11 -2.89 -7.30 3.61
N LEU A 12 -2.23 -7.95 2.65
CA LEU A 12 -0.80 -8.21 2.73
C LEU A 12 -0.01 -6.90 2.72
N VAL A 13 -0.33 -5.98 1.81
CA VAL A 13 0.34 -4.69 1.74
C VAL A 13 0.11 -3.90 3.02
N TRP A 14 -1.12 -3.90 3.52
CA TRP A 14 -1.46 -3.23 4.77
C TRP A 14 -0.58 -3.74 5.91
N SER A 15 -0.40 -5.06 6.00
CA SER A 15 0.44 -5.67 7.03
C SER A 15 1.89 -5.21 6.92
N LEU A 16 2.41 -5.10 5.70
CA LEU A 16 3.78 -4.64 5.49
C LEU A 16 3.97 -3.18 5.89
N LEU A 17 2.94 -2.37 5.73
CA LEU A 17 3.00 -0.95 6.08
C LEU A 17 2.70 -0.71 7.55
N ASN A 18 2.30 -1.72 8.29
CA ASN A 18 1.89 -1.58 9.69
C ASN A 18 3.08 -1.53 10.65
N CYS A 19 4.19 -0.99 10.22
CA CYS A 19 5.41 -0.86 11.01
C CYS A 19 5.73 0.59 11.34
N HIS A 20 4.80 1.51 11.10
CA HIS A 20 5.00 2.96 11.28
C HIS A 20 6.10 3.52 10.38
N CYS A 21 6.26 2.91 9.21
CA CYS A 21 7.29 3.33 8.26
C CYS A 21 6.67 3.56 6.89
N SER A 22 7.39 4.27 6.05
CA SER A 22 7.00 4.47 4.66
C SER A 22 7.86 3.60 3.77
N HIS A 23 7.31 3.20 2.64
CA HIS A 23 8.00 2.37 1.66
C HIS A 23 7.77 2.89 0.26
N THR A 24 8.77 2.71 -0.59
CA THR A 24 8.59 2.97 -2.02
C THR A 24 7.80 1.81 -2.62
N ARG A 25 7.27 2.04 -3.82
CA ARG A 25 6.55 0.96 -4.53
C ARG A 25 7.49 -0.20 -4.84
N ALA A 26 8.74 0.09 -5.20
CA ALA A 26 9.73 -0.94 -5.45
C ALA A 26 9.98 -1.81 -4.22
N GLU A 27 10.09 -1.17 -3.06
CA GLU A 27 10.25 -1.91 -1.80
C GLU A 27 9.04 -2.79 -1.52
N LEU A 28 7.84 -2.27 -1.74
CA LEU A 28 6.63 -3.04 -1.52
C LEU A 28 6.52 -4.23 -2.46
N CYS A 29 6.93 -4.06 -3.72
CA CYS A 29 6.97 -5.19 -4.67
C CYS A 29 7.91 -6.28 -4.17
N THR A 30 9.08 -5.90 -3.71
CA THR A 30 10.08 -6.83 -3.20
C THR A 30 9.57 -7.56 -1.96
N LEU A 31 9.02 -6.82 -1.01
CA LEU A 31 8.58 -7.39 0.27
C LEU A 31 7.33 -8.25 0.12
N SER A 32 6.43 -7.86 -0.75
CA SER A 32 5.15 -8.55 -0.91
C SER A 32 5.21 -9.71 -1.91
N HIS A 33 6.23 -9.71 -2.77
CA HIS A 33 6.34 -10.64 -3.88
C HIS A 33 5.21 -10.49 -4.91
N LEU A 34 4.55 -9.35 -4.90
CA LEU A 34 3.51 -9.04 -5.87
C LEU A 34 4.13 -8.42 -7.12
N SER A 35 3.46 -8.61 -8.25
CA SER A 35 3.83 -7.89 -9.47
C SER A 35 3.47 -6.41 -9.32
N GLU A 36 4.01 -5.57 -10.19
CA GLU A 36 3.67 -4.14 -10.17
C GLU A 36 2.18 -3.92 -10.36
N THR A 37 1.55 -4.70 -11.23
CA THR A 37 0.11 -4.60 -11.47
C THR A 37 -0.68 -4.98 -10.23
N GLU A 38 -0.32 -6.09 -9.61
CA GLU A 38 -0.98 -6.56 -8.40
C GLU A 38 -0.82 -5.56 -7.26
N LEU A 39 0.39 -5.01 -7.12
CA LEU A 39 0.64 -4.00 -6.10
C LEU A 39 -0.17 -2.73 -6.37
N ALA A 40 -0.21 -2.27 -7.61
CA ALA A 40 -0.97 -1.08 -7.97
C ALA A 40 -2.46 -1.25 -7.65
N GLU A 41 -3.00 -2.43 -7.93
CA GLU A 41 -4.39 -2.72 -7.62
C GLU A 41 -4.64 -2.75 -6.11
N ALA A 42 -3.73 -3.34 -5.34
CA ALA A 42 -3.84 -3.38 -3.89
C ALA A 42 -3.74 -1.99 -3.29
N LEU A 43 -2.81 -1.17 -3.78
CA LEU A 43 -2.67 0.21 -3.32
C LEU A 43 -3.91 1.03 -3.67
N GLY A 44 -4.46 0.83 -4.85
CA GLY A 44 -5.69 1.51 -5.26
C GLY A 44 -6.87 1.14 -4.35
N TRP A 45 -6.98 -0.12 -4.00
CA TRP A 45 -8.01 -0.59 -3.07
C TRP A 45 -7.88 0.10 -1.72
N LEU A 46 -6.66 0.13 -1.15
CA LEU A 46 -6.43 0.75 0.14
C LEU A 46 -6.61 2.27 0.09
N ALA A 47 -6.20 2.90 -1.00
CA ALA A 47 -6.38 4.34 -1.18
C ALA A 47 -7.85 4.70 -1.26
N ARG A 48 -8.64 3.88 -1.92
CA ARG A 48 -10.09 4.05 -2.01
C ARG A 48 -10.75 3.99 -0.64
N GLU A 49 -10.18 3.19 0.26
CA GLU A 49 -10.67 3.07 1.64
C GLU A 49 -10.05 4.12 2.57
N ASP A 50 -9.30 5.06 2.00
CA ASP A 50 -8.66 6.14 2.74
C ASP A 50 -7.69 5.63 3.80
N LYS A 51 -7.00 4.55 3.50
CA LYS A 51 -6.08 3.91 4.44
C LYS A 51 -4.62 4.21 4.16
N LEU A 52 -4.33 4.96 3.10
CA LEU A 52 -2.97 5.27 2.69
C LEU A 52 -2.71 6.76 2.66
N ILE A 53 -1.46 7.10 2.93
CA ILE A 53 -0.93 8.44 2.71
C ILE A 53 0.21 8.29 1.72
N PHE A 54 0.21 9.12 0.67
CA PHE A 54 1.29 9.14 -0.31
C PHE A 54 2.18 10.33 0.00
N ILE A 55 3.47 10.07 0.07
CA ILE A 55 4.46 11.08 0.44
C ILE A 55 5.42 11.26 -0.73
N ASP A 56 5.67 12.51 -1.11
CA ASP A 56 6.71 12.83 -2.08
C ASP A 56 7.94 13.26 -1.28
N ASP A 57 8.89 12.37 -1.16
CA ASP A 57 10.11 12.59 -0.39
C ASP A 57 11.28 12.82 -1.33
N ASP A 58 11.53 14.09 -1.63
CA ASP A 58 12.65 14.51 -2.47
C ASP A 58 12.58 13.86 -3.86
N GLY A 59 11.40 13.86 -4.45
CA GLY A 59 11.17 13.29 -5.78
C GLY A 59 10.88 11.81 -5.80
N GLU A 60 10.94 11.16 -4.64
CA GLU A 60 10.64 9.74 -4.53
C GLU A 60 9.30 9.55 -3.82
N GLU A 61 8.39 8.87 -4.51
CA GLU A 61 7.07 8.62 -3.92
C GLU A 61 7.13 7.44 -2.96
N LYS A 62 6.64 7.68 -1.75
CA LYS A 62 6.53 6.65 -0.73
C LYS A 62 5.09 6.54 -0.24
N VAL A 63 4.78 5.40 0.33
CA VAL A 63 3.45 5.09 0.82
C VAL A 63 3.54 4.70 2.28
N MET A 64 2.59 5.18 3.08
CA MET A 64 2.48 4.75 4.48
C MET A 64 1.00 4.65 4.85
N LEU A 65 0.71 4.02 5.98
CA LEU A 65 -0.66 3.92 6.45
C LEU A 65 -1.17 5.26 6.95
N ASN A 66 -2.43 5.53 6.64
CA ASN A 66 -3.13 6.67 7.21
C ASN A 66 -3.60 6.28 8.61
N ARG A 67 -2.94 6.83 9.61
CA ARG A 67 -3.24 6.54 11.02
C ARG A 67 -3.96 7.70 11.70
N ALA A 68 -4.46 8.62 10.91
CA ALA A 68 -5.22 9.74 11.48
C ALA A 68 -6.44 9.20 12.21
N PRO A 69 -6.73 9.70 13.40
CA PRO A 69 -7.90 9.25 14.14
C PRO A 69 -9.18 9.74 13.46
N TYR A 70 -10.19 8.90 13.49
CA TYR A 70 -11.50 9.21 12.96
C TYR A 70 -12.49 9.30 14.12
N PHE A 71 -13.13 10.39 14.20
CA PHE A 71 -14.09 10.61 15.27
C PHE A 71 -15.43 11.06 14.73
#